data_5b832d6791cabf11574dfeb07ddb76c6
#
_entry.id   5b832d6791cabf11574dfeb07ddb76c6
#
_cell.length_a   1.000
_cell.length_b   1.000
_cell.length_c   1.000
_cell.angle_alpha   90.00
_cell.angle_beta   90.00
_cell.angle_gamma   90.00
#
_symmetry.space_group_name_H-M   'P 1'
#
loop_
_entity.id
_entity.type
_entity.pdbx_description
1 polymer ?
#
loop_
_entity_poly.entity_id
_entity_poly.type
_entity_poly.pdbx_seq_one_letter_code
_entity_poly.pdbx_strand_id
1 'polypeptide(L)'
;KKNQKISAFSCEIDSSLPIGAGISSSSALISGLASGLIEINNLKIDKSEIVDIVSDVEHNYIGLKGGIMDQFTILNGKKNKLIHLECHSRNFKYVNAEFNDYQVILLNTNVEHNLANTAYNDRVEECNHALELINEKYNNKFSSLCEVELNIVERFKTILDKKIFNRASFVVNENIRTHIASKKLNEFKLIELGNLMYQSHEGLKDLYEVSCKELDFLVELTKPHNQIIGSRMMGGGFGGCTINLIDKKFKNEFIEKASKIYLKNFGIDLTAIEINICDGVKIKNLQTD
;
A
#
# COMPACT_ATOMS: atom_id res chain seq x y z
N LYS A 1 -0.11 3.61 27.19
CA LYS A 1 -0.18 2.19 27.68
C LYS A 1 1.12 1.71 28.35
N LYS A 2 2.29 2.27 28.04
CA LYS A 2 3.59 1.82 28.58
C LYS A 2 4.06 2.64 29.81
N ASN A 3 3.26 3.53 30.37
CA ASN A 3 3.59 4.41 31.52
C ASN A 3 4.97 5.09 31.42
N GLN A 4 5.41 5.42 30.21
CA GLN A 4 6.67 6.11 29.97
C GLN A 4 6.49 7.60 30.31
N LYS A 5 7.40 8.17 31.08
CA LYS A 5 7.46 9.62 31.26
C LYS A 5 8.09 10.24 30.03
N ILE A 6 7.37 11.15 29.40
CA ILE A 6 7.86 11.92 28.26
C ILE A 6 8.09 13.34 28.72
N SER A 7 9.28 13.87 28.45
CA SER A 7 9.63 15.25 28.74
C SER A 7 8.84 16.18 27.82
N ALA A 8 8.60 17.41 28.29
CA ALA A 8 8.07 18.47 27.45
C ALA A 8 9.02 18.72 26.27
N PHE A 9 8.46 18.90 25.08
CA PHE A 9 9.21 19.12 23.85
C PHE A 9 8.53 20.16 22.97
N SER A 10 9.31 20.76 22.08
CA SER A 10 8.82 21.60 20.99
C SER A 10 9.16 20.90 19.67
N CYS A 11 8.26 20.95 18.70
CA CYS A 11 8.42 20.27 17.44
C CYS A 11 8.05 21.22 16.29
N GLU A 12 8.91 21.31 15.29
CA GLU A 12 8.63 21.91 14.00
C GLU A 12 8.52 20.81 12.96
N ILE A 13 7.50 20.90 12.12
CA ILE A 13 7.22 19.89 11.08
C ILE A 13 7.28 20.58 9.72
N ASP A 14 8.18 20.13 8.88
CA ASP A 14 8.25 20.46 7.46
C ASP A 14 8.01 19.22 6.61
N SER A 15 7.13 19.31 5.60
CA SER A 15 6.76 18.17 4.80
C SER A 15 6.51 18.54 3.33
N SER A 16 7.14 17.82 2.43
CA SER A 16 6.85 17.85 1.00
C SER A 16 5.86 16.75 0.55
N LEU A 17 5.37 15.92 1.48
CA LEU A 17 4.42 14.87 1.14
C LEU A 17 3.03 15.47 0.86
N PRO A 18 2.42 15.20 -0.30
CA PRO A 18 1.05 15.64 -0.57
C PRO A 18 0.06 14.98 0.42
N ILE A 19 -0.79 15.81 1.00
CA ILE A 19 -1.87 15.34 1.88
C ILE A 19 -3.02 14.81 1.00
N GLY A 20 -3.64 13.70 1.41
CA GLY A 20 -4.79 13.13 0.68
C GLY A 20 -4.43 12.33 -0.58
N ALA A 21 -3.16 12.25 -0.95
CA ALA A 21 -2.72 11.53 -2.16
C ALA A 21 -2.66 9.99 -1.99
N GLY A 22 -3.05 9.43 -0.85
CA GLY A 22 -2.96 7.99 -0.60
C GLY A 22 -1.53 7.45 -0.47
N ILE A 23 -0.56 8.32 -0.11
CA ILE A 23 0.85 7.98 0.05
C ILE A 23 1.29 7.95 1.52
N SER A 24 0.36 7.72 2.43
CA SER A 24 0.60 7.48 3.86
C SER A 24 1.28 8.64 4.62
N SER A 25 0.90 9.89 4.31
CA SER A 25 1.46 11.06 4.99
C SER A 25 1.18 11.06 6.50
N SER A 26 0.05 10.53 6.96
CA SER A 26 -0.27 10.35 8.37
C SER A 26 0.67 9.37 9.05
N SER A 27 0.87 8.20 8.48
CA SER A 27 1.80 7.18 9.00
C SER A 27 3.24 7.71 9.05
N ALA A 28 3.64 8.52 8.05
CA ALA A 28 4.96 9.15 8.02
C ALA A 28 5.12 10.14 9.18
N LEU A 29 4.13 11.00 9.41
CA LEU A 29 4.14 11.97 10.52
C LEU A 29 4.20 11.27 11.87
N ILE A 30 3.31 10.30 12.11
CA ILE A 30 3.23 9.60 13.39
C ILE A 30 4.51 8.80 13.64
N SER A 31 5.05 8.11 12.62
CA SER A 31 6.31 7.36 12.74
C SER A 31 7.50 8.27 13.04
N GLY A 32 7.57 9.44 12.40
CA GLY A 32 8.60 10.44 12.64
C GLY A 32 8.54 10.99 14.06
N LEU A 33 7.36 11.41 14.53
CA LEU A 33 7.13 11.90 15.89
C LEU A 33 7.45 10.83 16.94
N ALA A 34 6.96 9.59 16.75
CA ALA A 34 7.23 8.49 17.67
C ALA A 34 8.74 8.22 17.78
N SER A 35 9.44 8.15 16.64
CA SER A 35 10.88 7.92 16.61
C SER A 35 11.65 9.05 17.28
N GLY A 36 11.30 10.32 17.03
CA GLY A 36 11.91 11.47 17.67
C GLY A 36 11.70 11.50 19.18
N LEU A 37 10.48 11.22 19.66
CA LEU A 37 10.17 11.16 21.08
C LEU A 37 10.92 10.03 21.80
N ILE A 38 11.08 8.89 21.16
CA ILE A 38 11.84 7.76 21.69
C ILE A 38 13.30 8.16 21.88
N GLU A 39 13.90 8.80 20.90
CA GLU A 39 15.29 9.25 20.94
C GLU A 39 15.51 10.31 22.02
N ILE A 40 14.72 11.39 22.04
CA ILE A 40 14.86 12.50 23.01
C ILE A 40 14.73 12.01 24.46
N ASN A 41 13.89 11.01 24.69
CA ASN A 41 13.65 10.47 26.03
C ASN A 41 14.49 9.22 26.35
N ASN A 42 15.42 8.84 25.47
CA ASN A 42 16.27 7.65 25.61
C ASN A 42 15.46 6.36 25.91
N LEU A 43 14.32 6.21 25.27
CA LEU A 43 13.45 5.05 25.49
C LEU A 43 13.99 3.82 24.76
N LYS A 44 13.92 2.67 25.40
CA LYS A 44 14.29 1.38 24.79
C LYS A 44 13.05 0.76 24.11
N ILE A 45 12.75 1.23 22.91
CA ILE A 45 11.62 0.79 22.08
C ILE A 45 12.17 0.44 20.70
N ASP A 46 11.95 -0.77 20.25
CA ASP A 46 12.43 -1.20 18.94
C ASP A 46 11.46 -0.81 17.80
N LYS A 47 11.89 -1.01 16.55
CA LYS A 47 11.10 -0.65 15.37
C LYS A 47 9.77 -1.40 15.29
N SER A 48 9.70 -2.65 15.74
CA SER A 48 8.47 -3.43 15.75
C SER A 48 7.45 -2.85 16.73
N GLU A 49 7.93 -2.44 17.90
CA GLU A 49 7.09 -1.75 18.89
C GLU A 49 6.63 -0.37 18.40
N ILE A 50 7.46 0.34 17.61
CA ILE A 50 7.04 1.61 16.98
C ILE A 50 5.91 1.35 15.98
N VAL A 51 5.99 0.28 15.16
CA VAL A 51 4.91 -0.14 14.25
C VAL A 51 3.60 -0.31 15.05
N ASP A 52 3.65 -0.98 16.20
CA ASP A 52 2.46 -1.17 17.06
C ASP A 52 1.90 0.15 17.59
N ILE A 53 2.78 1.06 18.01
CA ILE A 53 2.37 2.39 18.50
C ILE A 53 1.68 3.18 17.38
N VAL A 54 2.25 3.19 16.18
CA VAL A 54 1.67 3.91 15.03
C VAL A 54 0.33 3.31 14.64
N SER A 55 0.23 1.98 14.56
CA SER A 55 -1.03 1.28 14.27
C SER A 55 -2.10 1.58 15.32
N ASP A 56 -1.73 1.59 16.61
CA ASP A 56 -2.67 1.91 17.70
C ASP A 56 -3.21 3.35 17.58
N VAL A 57 -2.36 4.30 17.17
CA VAL A 57 -2.79 5.69 16.91
C VAL A 57 -3.73 5.74 15.70
N GLU A 58 -3.41 5.07 14.59
CA GLU A 58 -4.25 5.06 13.40
C GLU A 58 -5.61 4.41 13.67
N HIS A 59 -5.65 3.30 14.39
CA HIS A 59 -6.88 2.58 14.69
C HIS A 59 -7.76 3.32 15.71
N ASN A 60 -7.17 3.83 16.79
CA ASN A 60 -7.94 4.33 17.94
C ASN A 60 -8.17 5.85 17.92
N TYR A 61 -7.34 6.64 17.21
CA TYR A 61 -7.48 8.10 17.13
C TYR A 61 -7.92 8.57 15.76
N ILE A 62 -7.47 7.92 14.66
CA ILE A 62 -7.87 8.27 13.31
C ILE A 62 -9.09 7.46 12.88
N GLY A 63 -9.28 6.25 13.43
CA GLY A 63 -10.40 5.36 13.12
C GLY A 63 -10.22 4.55 11.84
N LEU A 64 -8.99 4.49 11.29
CA LEU A 64 -8.66 3.69 10.11
C LEU A 64 -8.11 2.33 10.53
N LYS A 65 -8.86 1.27 10.30
CA LYS A 65 -8.45 -0.13 10.59
C LYS A 65 -7.50 -0.67 9.49
N GLY A 66 -6.45 0.09 9.17
CA GLY A 66 -5.45 -0.29 8.18
C GLY A 66 -4.52 -1.41 8.65
N GLY A 67 -3.79 -2.00 7.68
CA GLY A 67 -2.69 -2.93 7.96
C GLY A 67 -1.42 -2.18 8.40
N ILE A 68 -0.33 -2.94 8.56
CA ILE A 68 0.96 -2.40 9.06
C ILE A 68 1.92 -1.99 7.94
N MET A 69 1.54 -2.07 6.67
CA MET A 69 2.44 -1.93 5.52
C MET A 69 3.16 -0.58 5.50
N ASP A 70 2.42 0.50 5.73
CA ASP A 70 2.91 1.86 5.58
C ASP A 70 3.94 2.21 6.66
N GLN A 71 3.56 2.11 7.93
CA GLN A 71 4.43 2.37 9.05
C GLN A 71 5.63 1.40 9.10
N PHE A 72 5.41 0.14 8.71
CA PHE A 72 6.50 -0.82 8.61
C PHE A 72 7.53 -0.40 7.55
N THR A 73 7.05 0.03 6.38
CA THR A 73 7.91 0.49 5.27
C THR A 73 8.63 1.78 5.62
N ILE A 74 7.95 2.73 6.26
CA ILE A 74 8.54 3.99 6.71
C ILE A 74 9.69 3.74 7.69
N LEU A 75 9.56 2.78 8.60
CA LEU A 75 10.57 2.50 9.61
C LEU A 75 11.71 1.61 9.08
N ASN A 76 11.43 0.69 8.15
CA ASN A 76 12.37 -0.33 7.68
C ASN A 76 12.85 -0.12 6.24
N GLY A 77 12.43 0.94 5.57
CA GLY A 77 12.85 1.25 4.20
C GLY A 77 14.36 1.22 4.04
N LYS A 78 14.84 0.78 2.89
CA LYS A 78 16.25 0.73 2.54
C LYS A 78 16.44 1.18 1.10
N LYS A 79 17.41 2.05 0.88
CA LYS A 79 17.73 2.59 -0.45
C LYS A 79 17.91 1.47 -1.48
N ASN A 80 17.26 1.62 -2.64
CA ASN A 80 17.28 0.67 -3.75
C ASN A 80 16.75 -0.74 -3.38
N LYS A 81 15.90 -0.86 -2.36
CA LYS A 81 15.27 -2.12 -1.98
C LYS A 81 13.77 -1.93 -1.81
N LEU A 82 13.01 -2.90 -2.27
CA LEU A 82 11.61 -3.07 -1.90
C LEU A 82 11.50 -4.02 -0.71
N ILE A 83 10.42 -3.92 0.02
CA ILE A 83 10.13 -4.81 1.14
C ILE A 83 9.03 -5.79 0.70
N HIS A 84 9.31 -7.07 0.73
CA HIS A 84 8.30 -8.10 0.68
C HIS A 84 7.95 -8.47 2.13
N LEU A 85 6.80 -8.00 2.58
CA LEU A 85 6.33 -8.13 3.96
C LEU A 85 5.18 -9.14 4.04
N GLU A 86 5.28 -10.08 4.93
CA GLU A 86 4.17 -10.88 5.42
C GLU A 86 3.53 -10.14 6.60
N CYS A 87 2.47 -9.39 6.34
CA CYS A 87 1.89 -8.47 7.33
C CYS A 87 1.45 -9.17 8.63
N HIS A 88 1.04 -10.43 8.55
CA HIS A 88 0.59 -11.19 9.70
C HIS A 88 1.75 -11.62 10.62
N SER A 89 2.76 -12.30 10.08
CA SER A 89 3.92 -12.79 10.83
C SER A 89 4.97 -11.70 11.07
N ARG A 90 4.91 -10.58 10.33
CA ARG A 90 5.92 -9.51 10.23
C ARG A 90 7.27 -9.99 9.68
N ASN A 91 7.31 -11.21 9.13
CA ASN A 91 8.48 -11.65 8.40
C ASN A 91 8.64 -10.82 7.13
N PHE A 92 9.84 -10.42 6.83
CA PHE A 92 10.10 -9.66 5.63
C PHE A 92 11.46 -9.98 5.02
N LYS A 93 11.57 -9.68 3.74
CA LYS A 93 12.84 -9.72 3.01
C LYS A 93 12.96 -8.52 2.11
N TYR A 94 14.20 -8.07 1.92
CA TYR A 94 14.49 -7.06 0.92
C TYR A 94 14.60 -7.69 -0.47
N VAL A 95 13.96 -7.06 -1.43
CA VAL A 95 14.00 -7.41 -2.86
C VAL A 95 14.68 -6.26 -3.60
N ASN A 96 15.48 -6.56 -4.61
CA ASN A 96 16.13 -5.51 -5.40
C ASN A 96 15.08 -4.66 -6.13
N ALA A 97 15.27 -3.34 -6.08
CA ALA A 97 14.45 -2.37 -6.78
C ALA A 97 15.18 -1.83 -8.01
N GLU A 98 15.71 -2.71 -8.83
CA GLU A 98 16.39 -2.36 -10.06
C GLU A 98 15.44 -2.52 -11.24
N PHE A 99 15.09 -1.38 -11.84
CA PHE A 99 14.10 -1.31 -12.92
C PHE A 99 14.71 -0.98 -14.27
N ASN A 100 16.05 -1.01 -14.40
CA ASN A 100 16.78 -0.75 -15.64
C ASN A 100 16.38 0.59 -16.31
N ASP A 101 15.83 0.51 -17.51
CA ASP A 101 15.35 1.67 -18.28
C ASP A 101 13.97 2.18 -17.81
N TYR A 102 13.32 1.47 -16.90
CA TYR A 102 12.04 1.89 -16.35
C TYR A 102 12.21 2.64 -15.04
N GLN A 103 11.18 3.38 -14.68
CA GLN A 103 11.05 4.02 -13.38
C GLN A 103 9.61 3.92 -12.88
N VAL A 104 9.45 4.08 -11.59
CA VAL A 104 8.13 4.13 -10.95
C VAL A 104 7.69 5.57 -10.86
N ILE A 105 6.48 5.86 -11.33
CA ILE A 105 5.78 7.13 -11.11
C ILE A 105 4.41 6.87 -10.52
N LEU A 106 3.96 7.81 -9.70
CA LEU A 106 2.60 7.85 -9.22
C LEU A 106 1.81 8.88 -10.03
N LEU A 107 0.57 8.54 -10.37
CA LEU A 107 -0.39 9.48 -10.93
C LEU A 107 -1.52 9.64 -9.92
N ASN A 108 -1.57 10.81 -9.29
CA ASN A 108 -2.59 11.13 -8.29
C ASN A 108 -3.84 11.65 -9.00
N THR A 109 -4.95 10.98 -8.77
CA THR A 109 -6.26 11.36 -9.30
C THR A 109 -6.75 12.70 -8.75
N ASN A 110 -6.21 13.16 -7.63
CA ASN A 110 -6.70 14.30 -6.83
C ASN A 110 -8.19 14.18 -6.46
N VAL A 111 -8.66 12.94 -6.32
CA VAL A 111 -10.02 12.61 -5.88
C VAL A 111 -9.95 12.02 -4.47
N GLU A 112 -10.76 12.58 -3.59
CA GLU A 112 -10.99 12.06 -2.24
C GLU A 112 -12.47 11.69 -2.11
N HIS A 113 -12.73 10.44 -1.73
CA HIS A 113 -14.09 10.01 -1.41
C HIS A 113 -14.31 10.01 0.10
N ASN A 114 -15.23 10.81 0.58
CA ASN A 114 -15.54 10.97 2.01
C ASN A 114 -15.92 9.67 2.73
N LEU A 115 -16.31 8.63 2.00
CA LEU A 115 -16.69 7.31 2.55
C LEU A 115 -15.57 6.27 2.46
N ALA A 116 -14.37 6.63 2.04
CA ALA A 116 -13.27 5.68 1.85
C ALA A 116 -12.94 4.87 3.11
N ASN A 117 -12.88 5.51 4.27
CA ASN A 117 -12.58 4.84 5.54
C ASN A 117 -13.67 3.83 5.93
N THR A 118 -14.95 4.16 5.74
CA THR A 118 -16.07 3.26 6.05
C THR A 118 -16.04 2.06 5.12
N ALA A 119 -15.95 2.29 3.80
CA ALA A 119 -15.91 1.22 2.83
C ALA A 119 -14.68 0.31 2.97
N TYR A 120 -13.52 0.87 3.37
CA TYR A 120 -12.34 0.06 3.67
C TYR A 120 -12.57 -0.84 4.89
N ASN A 121 -13.16 -0.31 5.96
CA ASN A 121 -13.48 -1.11 7.15
C ASN A 121 -14.48 -2.23 6.84
N ASP A 122 -15.46 -1.98 5.96
CA ASP A 122 -16.38 -3.02 5.48
C ASP A 122 -15.61 -4.18 4.81
N ARG A 123 -14.57 -3.89 4.02
CA ARG A 123 -13.73 -4.93 3.41
C ARG A 123 -13.02 -5.79 4.44
N VAL A 124 -12.55 -5.18 5.53
CA VAL A 124 -11.93 -5.92 6.64
C VAL A 124 -12.96 -6.85 7.30
N GLU A 125 -14.16 -6.37 7.55
CA GLU A 125 -15.23 -7.17 8.16
C GLU A 125 -15.68 -8.31 7.24
N GLU A 126 -15.85 -8.07 5.94
CA GLU A 126 -16.17 -9.07 4.92
C GLU A 126 -15.11 -10.20 4.87
N CYS A 127 -13.82 -9.85 4.93
CA CYS A 127 -12.73 -10.82 4.97
C CYS A 127 -12.70 -11.62 6.27
N ASN A 128 -12.92 -10.97 7.42
CA ASN A 128 -12.98 -11.64 8.71
C ASN A 128 -14.14 -12.63 8.77
N HIS A 129 -15.31 -12.26 8.28
CA HIS A 129 -16.46 -13.14 8.21
C HIS A 129 -16.19 -14.40 7.37
N ALA A 130 -15.53 -14.23 6.21
CA ALA A 130 -15.12 -15.38 5.41
C ALA A 130 -14.17 -16.31 6.18
N LEU A 131 -13.18 -15.73 6.88
CA LEU A 131 -12.20 -16.48 7.67
C LEU A 131 -12.86 -17.25 8.82
N GLU A 132 -13.82 -16.64 9.52
CA GLU A 132 -14.59 -17.28 10.58
C GLU A 132 -15.32 -18.53 10.08
N LEU A 133 -16.07 -18.42 8.97
CA LEU A 133 -16.79 -19.53 8.38
C LEU A 133 -15.87 -20.66 7.88
N ILE A 134 -14.70 -20.30 7.35
CA ILE A 134 -13.68 -21.29 6.96
C ILE A 134 -13.15 -22.01 8.19
N ASN A 135 -12.81 -21.29 9.25
CA ASN A 135 -12.31 -21.86 10.51
C ASN A 135 -13.33 -22.81 11.16
N GLU A 136 -14.59 -22.41 11.23
CA GLU A 136 -15.67 -23.24 11.74
C GLU A 136 -15.79 -24.56 10.96
N LYS A 137 -15.83 -24.47 9.61
CA LYS A 137 -16.00 -25.64 8.75
C LYS A 137 -14.87 -26.65 8.84
N TYR A 138 -13.63 -26.18 8.95
CA TYR A 138 -12.45 -27.04 8.98
C TYR A 138 -11.94 -27.33 10.38
N ASN A 139 -12.62 -26.82 11.43
CA ASN A 139 -12.15 -26.85 12.82
C ASN A 139 -10.69 -26.41 12.92
N ASN A 140 -10.33 -25.38 12.16
CA ASN A 140 -9.00 -24.84 12.04
C ASN A 140 -8.88 -23.49 12.75
N LYS A 141 -7.66 -22.99 12.90
CA LYS A 141 -7.37 -21.72 13.57
C LYS A 141 -6.49 -20.85 12.70
N PHE A 142 -6.85 -20.70 11.43
CA PHE A 142 -6.19 -19.70 10.59
C PHE A 142 -6.40 -18.31 11.20
N SER A 143 -5.35 -17.57 11.35
CA SER A 143 -5.39 -16.22 11.91
C SER A 143 -5.52 -15.14 10.82
N SER A 144 -5.34 -15.54 9.55
CA SER A 144 -5.46 -14.68 8.38
C SER A 144 -5.87 -15.48 7.15
N LEU A 145 -6.59 -14.84 6.22
CA LEU A 145 -6.87 -15.42 4.89
C LEU A 145 -5.58 -15.73 4.11
N CYS A 146 -4.46 -15.04 4.40
CA CYS A 146 -3.18 -15.34 3.75
C CYS A 146 -2.60 -16.71 4.14
N GLU A 147 -3.09 -17.35 5.20
CA GLU A 147 -2.72 -18.72 5.60
C GLU A 147 -3.61 -19.78 4.94
N VAL A 148 -4.72 -19.37 4.33
CA VAL A 148 -5.69 -20.27 3.72
C VAL A 148 -5.25 -20.62 2.31
N GLU A 149 -5.23 -21.90 1.99
CA GLU A 149 -4.95 -22.36 0.62
C GLU A 149 -6.11 -22.02 -0.32
N LEU A 150 -5.79 -21.68 -1.57
CA LEU A 150 -6.79 -21.31 -2.57
C LEU A 150 -7.84 -22.39 -2.78
N ASN A 151 -7.45 -23.67 -2.78
CA ASN A 151 -8.35 -24.81 -2.92
C ASN A 151 -9.40 -24.91 -1.80
N ILE A 152 -9.07 -24.41 -0.60
CA ILE A 152 -10.00 -24.32 0.52
C ILE A 152 -11.02 -23.22 0.23
N VAL A 153 -10.58 -22.01 -0.16
CA VAL A 153 -11.48 -20.90 -0.50
C VAL A 153 -12.44 -21.29 -1.63
N GLU A 154 -11.96 -21.96 -2.68
CA GLU A 154 -12.77 -22.39 -3.82
C GLU A 154 -13.93 -23.32 -3.41
N ARG A 155 -13.76 -24.15 -2.37
CA ARG A 155 -14.83 -25.01 -1.83
C ARG A 155 -15.96 -24.21 -1.16
N PHE A 156 -15.71 -22.95 -0.82
CA PHE A 156 -16.71 -22.06 -0.22
C PHE A 156 -17.50 -21.26 -1.26
N LYS A 157 -17.22 -21.41 -2.54
CA LYS A 157 -17.89 -20.70 -3.64
C LYS A 157 -19.42 -20.83 -3.63
N THR A 158 -19.94 -21.96 -3.17
CA THR A 158 -21.40 -22.23 -3.06
C THR A 158 -21.93 -22.04 -1.64
N ILE A 159 -21.08 -21.76 -0.68
CA ILE A 159 -21.44 -21.62 0.76
C ILE A 159 -21.47 -20.15 1.13
N LEU A 160 -20.47 -19.39 0.73
CA LEU A 160 -20.39 -17.96 1.00
C LEU A 160 -21.29 -17.18 0.04
N ASP A 161 -21.81 -16.06 0.51
CA ASP A 161 -22.35 -15.04 -0.37
C ASP A 161 -21.31 -14.67 -1.43
N LYS A 162 -21.76 -14.41 -2.66
CA LYS A 162 -20.87 -14.11 -3.81
C LYS A 162 -19.90 -12.99 -3.49
N LYS A 163 -20.34 -11.95 -2.79
CA LYS A 163 -19.52 -10.80 -2.43
C LYS A 163 -18.41 -11.22 -1.45
N ILE A 164 -18.76 -11.94 -0.40
CA ILE A 164 -17.82 -12.43 0.61
C ILE A 164 -16.80 -13.40 -0.01
N PHE A 165 -17.28 -14.31 -0.88
CA PHE A 165 -16.40 -15.20 -1.63
C PHE A 165 -15.40 -14.44 -2.50
N ASN A 166 -15.86 -13.40 -3.23
CA ASN A 166 -14.98 -12.58 -4.08
C ASN A 166 -13.89 -11.89 -3.25
N ARG A 167 -14.21 -11.35 -2.04
CA ARG A 167 -13.21 -10.73 -1.15
C ARG A 167 -12.16 -11.74 -0.71
N ALA A 168 -12.60 -12.88 -0.18
CA ALA A 168 -11.70 -13.93 0.29
C ALA A 168 -10.82 -14.48 -0.84
N SER A 169 -11.43 -14.80 -1.99
CA SER A 169 -10.72 -15.28 -3.17
C SER A 169 -9.68 -14.27 -3.66
N PHE A 170 -10.04 -12.97 -3.71
CA PHE A 170 -9.09 -11.92 -4.08
C PHE A 170 -7.89 -11.89 -3.13
N VAL A 171 -8.12 -11.84 -1.81
CA VAL A 171 -7.03 -11.73 -0.81
C VAL A 171 -6.05 -12.90 -0.93
N VAL A 172 -6.55 -14.13 -1.05
CA VAL A 172 -5.69 -15.32 -1.19
C VAL A 172 -4.90 -15.28 -2.51
N ASN A 173 -5.55 -14.93 -3.62
CA ASN A 173 -4.88 -14.78 -4.91
C ASN A 173 -3.87 -13.64 -4.92
N GLU A 174 -4.16 -12.52 -4.25
CA GLU A 174 -3.23 -11.38 -4.15
C GLU A 174 -1.99 -11.73 -3.33
N ASN A 175 -2.15 -12.50 -2.25
CA ASN A 175 -1.02 -13.04 -1.50
C ASN A 175 -0.11 -13.90 -2.39
N ILE A 176 -0.68 -14.84 -3.17
CA ILE A 176 0.06 -15.66 -4.13
C ILE A 176 0.74 -14.77 -5.18
N ARG A 177 0.03 -13.77 -5.73
CA ARG A 177 0.55 -12.83 -6.73
C ARG A 177 1.73 -12.03 -6.20
N THR A 178 1.69 -11.61 -4.95
CA THR A 178 2.78 -10.87 -4.29
C THR A 178 4.04 -11.72 -4.17
N HIS A 179 3.92 -12.99 -3.81
CA HIS A 179 5.05 -13.93 -3.78
C HIS A 179 5.67 -14.11 -5.18
N ILE A 180 4.83 -14.28 -6.21
CA ILE A 180 5.30 -14.39 -7.60
C ILE A 180 5.98 -13.09 -8.04
N ALA A 181 5.41 -11.93 -7.75
CA ALA A 181 5.97 -10.62 -8.09
C ALA A 181 7.36 -10.42 -7.46
N SER A 182 7.53 -10.78 -6.20
CA SER A 182 8.81 -10.75 -5.51
C SER A 182 9.87 -11.63 -6.21
N LYS A 183 9.49 -12.81 -6.71
CA LYS A 183 10.36 -13.69 -7.48
C LYS A 183 10.72 -13.06 -8.84
N LYS A 184 9.73 -12.49 -9.56
CA LYS A 184 9.95 -11.85 -10.87
C LYS A 184 10.88 -10.65 -10.77
N LEU A 185 10.79 -9.86 -9.70
CA LEU A 185 11.73 -8.78 -9.40
C LEU A 185 13.17 -9.30 -9.23
N ASN A 186 13.38 -10.35 -8.46
CA ASN A 186 14.71 -10.94 -8.28
C ASN A 186 15.27 -11.58 -9.57
N GLU A 187 14.40 -12.02 -10.48
CA GLU A 187 14.75 -12.55 -11.78
C GLU A 187 14.89 -11.47 -12.88
N PHE A 188 14.72 -10.20 -12.54
CA PHE A 188 14.68 -9.05 -13.47
C PHE A 188 13.65 -9.17 -14.60
N LYS A 189 12.57 -9.91 -14.36
CA LYS A 189 11.47 -10.13 -15.31
C LYS A 189 10.40 -9.04 -15.18
N LEU A 190 10.77 -7.83 -15.56
CA LEU A 190 9.94 -6.64 -15.35
C LEU A 190 8.62 -6.66 -16.15
N ILE A 191 8.60 -7.24 -17.34
CA ILE A 191 7.35 -7.40 -18.13
C ILE A 191 6.36 -8.30 -17.39
N GLU A 192 6.84 -9.43 -16.83
CA GLU A 192 5.99 -10.34 -16.07
C GLU A 192 5.50 -9.67 -14.77
N LEU A 193 6.34 -8.89 -14.11
CA LEU A 193 5.93 -8.06 -12.97
C LEU A 193 4.81 -7.09 -13.35
N GLY A 194 4.95 -6.40 -14.48
CA GLY A 194 3.95 -5.46 -14.99
C GLY A 194 2.60 -6.12 -15.24
N ASN A 195 2.60 -7.32 -15.83
CA ASN A 195 1.38 -8.11 -16.01
C ASN A 195 0.70 -8.46 -14.66
N LEU A 196 1.49 -8.78 -13.63
CA LEU A 196 0.96 -9.02 -12.27
C LEU A 196 0.37 -7.73 -11.67
N MET A 197 0.92 -6.56 -11.98
CA MET A 197 0.36 -5.29 -11.54
C MET A 197 -1.03 -5.05 -12.15
N TYR A 198 -1.20 -5.25 -13.46
CA TYR A 198 -2.52 -5.14 -14.11
C TYR A 198 -3.53 -6.15 -13.55
N GLN A 199 -3.14 -7.42 -13.36
CA GLN A 199 -4.00 -8.43 -12.74
C GLN A 199 -4.42 -8.06 -11.32
N SER A 200 -3.50 -7.47 -10.54
CA SER A 200 -3.82 -6.96 -9.21
C SER A 200 -4.86 -5.85 -9.26
N HIS A 201 -4.73 -4.91 -10.21
CA HIS A 201 -5.72 -3.82 -10.39
C HIS A 201 -7.10 -4.37 -10.75
N GLU A 202 -7.18 -5.29 -11.69
CA GLU A 202 -8.45 -5.93 -12.09
C GLU A 202 -9.11 -6.62 -10.88
N GLY A 203 -8.34 -7.34 -10.08
CA GLY A 203 -8.85 -7.95 -8.85
C GLY A 203 -9.32 -6.93 -7.80
N LEU A 204 -8.56 -5.83 -7.62
CA LEU A 204 -8.95 -4.73 -6.72
C LEU A 204 -10.23 -4.04 -7.16
N LYS A 205 -10.42 -3.89 -8.49
CA LYS A 205 -11.60 -3.30 -9.10
C LYS A 205 -12.81 -4.22 -9.02
N ASP A 206 -12.70 -5.46 -9.53
CA ASP A 206 -13.84 -6.32 -9.84
C ASP A 206 -14.19 -7.29 -8.70
N LEU A 207 -13.21 -7.69 -7.88
CA LEU A 207 -13.41 -8.66 -6.80
C LEU A 207 -13.37 -8.04 -5.42
N TYR A 208 -12.45 -7.11 -5.18
CA TYR A 208 -12.33 -6.43 -3.89
C TYR A 208 -13.14 -5.14 -3.83
N GLU A 209 -13.44 -4.55 -4.99
CA GLU A 209 -14.27 -3.35 -5.19
C GLU A 209 -13.81 -2.15 -4.36
N VAL A 210 -12.52 -1.83 -4.47
CA VAL A 210 -11.90 -0.67 -3.82
C VAL A 210 -11.38 0.36 -4.82
N SER A 211 -11.53 0.13 -6.12
CA SER A 211 -11.15 1.10 -7.15
C SER A 211 -12.24 2.16 -7.35
N CYS A 212 -11.94 3.15 -8.17
CA CYS A 212 -12.89 4.15 -8.64
C CYS A 212 -12.66 4.43 -10.13
N LYS A 213 -13.62 5.13 -10.75
CA LYS A 213 -13.59 5.40 -12.19
C LYS A 213 -12.35 6.18 -12.64
N GLU A 214 -11.81 7.03 -11.79
CA GLU A 214 -10.62 7.82 -12.07
C GLU A 214 -9.35 6.96 -12.06
N LEU A 215 -9.23 6.06 -11.09
CA LEU A 215 -8.12 5.10 -11.01
C LEU A 215 -8.17 4.11 -12.17
N ASP A 216 -9.35 3.55 -12.44
CA ASP A 216 -9.55 2.62 -13.56
C ASP A 216 -9.19 3.27 -14.90
N PHE A 217 -9.62 4.53 -15.09
CA PHE A 217 -9.31 5.30 -16.28
C PHE A 217 -7.80 5.48 -16.48
N LEU A 218 -7.07 5.84 -15.42
CA LEU A 218 -5.61 6.01 -15.49
C LEU A 218 -4.90 4.69 -15.83
N VAL A 219 -5.33 3.58 -15.26
CA VAL A 219 -4.76 2.26 -15.58
C VAL A 219 -5.07 1.87 -17.02
N GLU A 220 -6.31 2.04 -17.50
CA GLU A 220 -6.68 1.75 -18.90
C GLU A 220 -5.90 2.62 -19.88
N LEU A 221 -5.62 3.87 -19.53
CA LEU A 221 -4.85 4.78 -20.38
C LEU A 221 -3.40 4.30 -20.59
N THR A 222 -2.86 3.47 -19.69
CA THR A 222 -1.49 2.93 -19.82
C THR A 222 -1.41 1.74 -20.78
N LYS A 223 -2.46 0.92 -20.89
CA LYS A 223 -2.45 -0.37 -21.60
C LYS A 223 -2.05 -0.29 -23.09
N PRO A 224 -2.42 0.75 -23.86
CA PRO A 224 -2.01 0.86 -25.27
C PRO A 224 -0.52 1.17 -25.50
N HIS A 225 0.24 1.46 -24.45
CA HIS A 225 1.62 1.94 -24.54
C HIS A 225 2.62 0.85 -24.11
N ASN A 226 3.35 0.27 -25.06
CA ASN A 226 4.38 -0.75 -24.76
C ASN A 226 5.51 -0.23 -23.86
N GLN A 227 5.68 1.09 -23.76
CA GLN A 227 6.63 1.76 -22.88
C GLN A 227 6.18 1.79 -21.42
N ILE A 228 4.93 1.38 -21.12
CA ILE A 228 4.39 1.28 -19.77
C ILE A 228 4.08 -0.21 -19.54
N ILE A 229 4.94 -0.86 -18.78
CA ILE A 229 4.86 -2.31 -18.62
C ILE A 229 3.95 -2.76 -17.49
N GLY A 230 3.54 -1.87 -16.61
CA GLY A 230 2.62 -2.21 -15.52
C GLY A 230 2.01 -0.97 -14.88
N SER A 231 0.75 -1.09 -14.49
CA SER A 231 -0.01 -0.08 -13.76
C SER A 231 -1.05 -0.72 -12.85
N ARG A 232 -1.27 -0.13 -11.69
CA ARG A 232 -2.35 -0.50 -10.75
C ARG A 232 -2.66 0.65 -9.80
N MET A 233 -3.84 0.66 -9.21
CA MET A 233 -4.07 1.49 -8.04
C MET A 233 -3.16 1.08 -6.87
N MET A 234 -2.88 2.00 -5.96
CA MET A 234 -2.14 1.71 -4.72
C MET A 234 -2.90 2.20 -3.48
N GLY A 235 -2.51 1.68 -2.32
CA GLY A 235 -3.13 2.02 -1.04
C GLY A 235 -4.52 1.42 -0.86
N GLY A 236 -5.34 2.07 -0.07
CA GLY A 236 -6.70 1.63 0.29
C GLY A 236 -7.74 1.78 -0.82
N GLY A 237 -7.44 2.52 -1.86
CA GLY A 237 -8.37 2.77 -2.97
C GLY A 237 -9.33 3.93 -2.73
N PHE A 238 -10.44 3.93 -3.45
CA PHE A 238 -11.46 4.99 -3.44
C PHE A 238 -10.93 6.39 -3.83
N GLY A 239 -9.82 6.46 -4.55
CA GLY A 239 -9.08 7.65 -4.95
C GLY A 239 -7.58 7.49 -4.71
N GLY A 240 -6.85 8.60 -4.64
CA GLY A 240 -5.40 8.61 -4.50
C GLY A 240 -4.68 8.28 -5.80
N CYS A 241 -3.64 7.45 -5.74
CA CYS A 241 -2.71 7.26 -6.85
C CYS A 241 -2.83 5.91 -7.56
N THR A 242 -2.45 5.91 -8.85
CA THR A 242 -1.92 4.71 -9.50
C THR A 242 -0.40 4.67 -9.38
N ILE A 243 0.17 3.47 -9.31
CA ILE A 243 1.61 3.20 -9.42
C ILE A 243 1.89 2.62 -10.79
N ASN A 244 2.84 3.21 -11.51
CA ASN A 244 3.10 2.91 -12.92
C ASN A 244 4.58 2.65 -13.13
N LEU A 245 4.90 1.57 -13.86
CA LEU A 245 6.27 1.24 -14.26
C LEU A 245 6.44 1.61 -15.74
N ILE A 246 7.14 2.73 -15.99
CA ILE A 246 7.22 3.40 -17.26
C ILE A 246 8.66 3.58 -17.72
N ASP A 247 8.91 3.49 -19.05
CA ASP A 247 10.20 3.84 -19.68
C ASP A 247 10.55 5.29 -19.38
N LYS A 248 11.79 5.51 -18.91
CA LYS A 248 12.30 6.84 -18.52
C LYS A 248 12.23 7.88 -19.64
N LYS A 249 12.38 7.44 -20.90
CA LYS A 249 12.36 8.33 -22.06
C LYS A 249 10.95 8.73 -22.47
N PHE A 250 9.97 7.87 -22.21
CA PHE A 250 8.57 8.09 -22.55
C PHE A 250 7.77 8.82 -21.47
N LYS A 251 8.29 8.84 -20.24
CA LYS A 251 7.61 9.39 -19.06
C LYS A 251 6.97 10.77 -19.29
N ASN A 252 7.77 11.75 -19.73
CA ASN A 252 7.31 13.13 -19.82
C ASN A 252 6.20 13.30 -20.87
N GLU A 253 6.35 12.64 -22.02
CA GLU A 253 5.34 12.64 -23.08
C GLU A 253 4.02 12.03 -22.57
N PHE A 254 4.12 10.89 -21.86
CA PHE A 254 2.94 10.24 -21.30
C PHE A 254 2.24 11.09 -20.25
N ILE A 255 2.97 11.68 -19.30
CA ILE A 255 2.41 12.53 -18.26
C ILE A 255 1.66 13.72 -18.87
N GLU A 256 2.26 14.41 -19.84
CA GLU A 256 1.63 15.54 -20.52
C GLU A 256 0.31 15.13 -21.22
N LYS A 257 0.34 14.02 -21.94
CA LYS A 257 -0.82 13.47 -22.63
C LYS A 257 -1.90 13.03 -21.65
N ALA A 258 -1.52 12.27 -20.62
CA ALA A 258 -2.43 11.78 -19.59
C ALA A 258 -3.12 12.92 -18.85
N SER A 259 -2.38 13.98 -18.48
CA SER A 259 -2.94 15.15 -17.78
C SER A 259 -3.99 15.86 -18.63
N LYS A 260 -3.73 16.09 -19.93
CA LYS A 260 -4.69 16.71 -20.84
C LYS A 260 -5.98 15.88 -20.99
N ILE A 261 -5.82 14.55 -21.15
CA ILE A 261 -6.96 13.67 -21.35
C ILE A 261 -7.76 13.53 -20.04
N TYR A 262 -7.07 13.42 -18.90
CA TYR A 262 -7.69 13.31 -17.60
C TYR A 262 -8.51 14.56 -17.25
N LEU A 263 -7.91 15.76 -17.40
CA LEU A 263 -8.60 17.02 -17.20
C LEU A 263 -9.84 17.14 -18.08
N LYS A 264 -9.75 16.74 -19.36
CA LYS A 264 -10.89 16.76 -20.28
C LYS A 264 -12.03 15.83 -19.83
N ASN A 265 -11.72 14.66 -19.26
CA ASN A 265 -12.73 13.66 -18.88
C ASN A 265 -13.37 13.92 -17.51
N PHE A 266 -12.59 14.42 -16.56
CA PHE A 266 -13.02 14.55 -15.16
C PHE A 266 -13.11 16.00 -14.67
N GLY A 267 -12.56 16.97 -15.39
CA GLY A 267 -12.49 18.36 -14.94
C GLY A 267 -11.55 18.57 -13.74
N ILE A 268 -10.67 17.62 -13.50
CA ILE A 268 -9.73 17.58 -12.35
C ILE A 268 -8.32 17.53 -12.91
N ASP A 269 -7.40 18.29 -12.32
CA ASP A 269 -5.99 18.23 -12.67
C ASP A 269 -5.38 16.92 -12.19
N LEU A 270 -4.54 16.31 -13.05
CA LEU A 270 -3.74 15.14 -12.70
C LEU A 270 -2.40 15.56 -12.12
N THR A 271 -2.00 15.00 -11.00
CA THR A 271 -0.66 15.25 -10.43
C THR A 271 0.22 14.04 -10.62
N ALA A 272 1.35 14.22 -11.30
CA ALA A 272 2.39 13.17 -11.39
C ALA A 272 3.43 13.38 -10.29
N ILE A 273 3.80 12.30 -9.60
CA ILE A 273 4.76 12.30 -8.50
C ILE A 273 5.88 11.32 -8.85
N GLU A 274 7.09 11.85 -8.99
CA GLU A 274 8.28 11.02 -9.14
C GLU A 274 8.73 10.53 -7.77
N ILE A 275 8.99 9.23 -7.66
CA ILE A 275 9.43 8.64 -6.41
C ILE A 275 10.84 8.09 -6.50
N ASN A 276 11.54 8.14 -5.38
CA ASN A 276 12.83 7.52 -5.20
C ASN A 276 12.75 6.54 -4.02
N ILE A 277 13.31 5.34 -4.22
CA ILE A 277 13.39 4.34 -3.16
C ILE A 277 14.56 4.71 -2.25
N CYS A 278 14.24 5.17 -1.05
CA CYS A 278 15.19 5.69 -0.07
C CYS A 278 15.21 4.85 1.22
N ASP A 279 16.10 5.22 2.14
CA ASP A 279 16.10 4.65 3.48
C ASP A 279 14.90 5.15 4.27
N GLY A 280 14.47 4.34 5.24
CA GLY A 280 13.40 4.71 6.18
C GLY A 280 13.80 5.82 7.15
N VAL A 281 13.04 5.97 8.22
CA VAL A 281 13.27 6.99 9.25
C VAL A 281 14.74 7.04 9.69
N LYS A 282 15.30 8.25 9.68
CA LYS A 282 16.64 8.55 10.20
C LYS A 282 16.55 9.66 11.26
N ILE A 283 17.24 9.46 12.36
CA ILE A 283 17.41 10.47 13.39
C ILE A 283 18.82 11.05 13.26
N LYS A 284 18.91 12.36 13.30
CA LYS A 284 20.18 13.08 13.31
C LYS A 284 20.16 14.05 14.48
N ASN A 285 21.15 13.96 15.35
CA ASN A 285 21.39 14.97 16.34
C ASN A 285 22.00 16.18 15.63
N LEU A 286 21.27 17.28 15.58
CA LEU A 286 21.85 18.56 15.16
C LEU A 286 22.68 19.05 16.35
N GLN A 287 24.01 19.09 16.21
CA GLN A 287 24.83 19.82 17.13
C GLN A 287 24.44 21.31 16.99
N THR A 288 23.93 21.89 18.03
CA THR A 288 23.85 23.37 18.13
C THR A 288 25.27 23.88 18.26
N ASP A 289 25.76 24.51 17.19
CA ASP A 289 27.00 25.32 17.25
C ASP A 289 26.83 26.48 18.21
#